data_0bb80ee19ab40b24c633401f084d81d0
#
_entry.id   0bb80ee19ab40b24c633401f084d81d0
#
_cell.length_a   1.000
_cell.length_b   1.000
_cell.length_c   1.000
_cell.angle_alpha   90.00
_cell.angle_beta   90.00
_cell.angle_gamma   90.00
#
_symmetry.space_group_name_H-M   'P 1'
#
loop_
_entity.id
_entity.type
_entity.pdbx_description
1 polymer ?
#
loop_
_entity_poly.entity_id
_entity_poly.type
_entity_poly.pdbx_seq_one_letter_code
_entity_poly.pdbx_strand_id
1 'polypeptide(L)'
;MLLPREFVTYLSRQIVQRISGTAIDTHQPARVIEIVDTLINDEMAAEDRLNDEVRDLLEDYSDYMRKEGISYQDMFRKIKNTLVQKKKIVRASGRDTGDGMKLSRDKITDISHKLVALMRKSRDLRLKKDQNDVRLDIVKAFTEILQVEEKADRASRDKVRSVKRDIPEGSEEFDILQKKYYAEELKKYGVEFGR
;
A
#
# COMPACT_ATOMS: atom_id res chain seq x y z
N MET A 1 -2.90 -5.20 6.25
CA MET A 1 -2.89 -4.14 5.23
C MET A 1 -1.78 -3.16 5.55
N LEU A 2 -0.88 -2.86 4.61
CA LEU A 2 0.33 -2.04 4.83
C LEU A 2 0.05 -0.57 5.12
N LEU A 3 -0.96 -0.02 4.45
CA LEU A 3 -1.42 1.36 4.63
C LEU A 3 -2.85 1.38 5.18
N PRO A 4 -3.19 2.28 6.12
CA PRO A 4 -4.57 2.45 6.55
C PRO A 4 -5.48 2.85 5.37
N ARG A 5 -6.73 2.39 5.39
CA ARG A 5 -7.71 2.66 4.33
C ARG A 5 -7.95 4.18 4.14
N GLU A 6 -8.00 4.89 5.24
CA GLU A 6 -8.18 6.35 5.27
C GLU A 6 -7.01 7.06 4.57
N PHE A 7 -5.79 6.55 4.77
CA PHE A 7 -4.63 7.07 4.06
C PHE A 7 -4.67 6.75 2.56
N VAL A 8 -5.13 5.55 2.17
CA VAL A 8 -5.32 5.21 0.75
C VAL A 8 -6.33 6.15 0.09
N THR A 9 -7.43 6.45 0.75
CA THR A 9 -8.44 7.41 0.26
C THR A 9 -7.85 8.83 0.12
N TYR A 10 -7.06 9.27 1.09
CA TYR A 10 -6.32 10.53 0.99
C TYR A 10 -5.34 10.53 -0.17
N LEU A 11 -4.51 9.49 -0.29
CA LEU A 11 -3.56 9.28 -1.37
C LEU A 11 -4.23 9.38 -2.75
N SER A 12 -5.34 8.65 -2.94
CA SER A 12 -6.11 8.63 -4.19
C SER A 12 -6.63 10.02 -4.56
N ARG A 13 -7.16 10.75 -3.58
CA ARG A 13 -7.62 12.12 -3.76
C ARG A 13 -6.48 13.05 -4.16
N GLN A 14 -5.35 12.98 -3.48
CA GLN A 14 -4.17 13.80 -3.77
C GLN A 14 -3.56 13.51 -5.14
N ILE A 15 -3.49 12.24 -5.54
CA ILE A 15 -3.00 11.87 -6.89
C ILE A 15 -3.88 12.52 -7.95
N VAL A 16 -5.21 12.32 -7.86
CA VAL A 16 -6.15 12.88 -8.85
C VAL A 16 -6.08 14.40 -8.88
N GLN A 17 -6.02 15.09 -7.74
CA GLN A 17 -5.88 16.54 -7.67
C GLN A 17 -4.63 17.06 -8.40
N ARG A 18 -3.49 16.37 -8.22
CA ARG A 18 -2.21 16.81 -8.81
C ARG A 18 -2.13 16.58 -10.31
N ILE A 19 -2.75 15.51 -10.83
CA ILE A 19 -2.73 15.22 -12.26
C ILE A 19 -3.88 15.88 -13.03
N SER A 20 -4.95 16.33 -12.33
CA SER A 20 -6.09 17.03 -12.94
C SER A 20 -5.67 18.36 -13.54
N GLY A 21 -6.20 18.67 -14.73
CA GLY A 21 -5.90 19.88 -15.47
C GLY A 21 -4.55 19.85 -16.21
N THR A 22 -3.54 19.14 -15.71
CA THR A 22 -2.20 19.04 -16.30
C THR A 22 -2.00 17.77 -17.14
N ALA A 23 -2.32 16.62 -16.60
CA ALA A 23 -2.13 15.32 -17.22
C ALA A 23 -3.45 14.66 -17.68
N ILE A 24 -4.53 14.94 -16.95
CA ILE A 24 -5.88 14.47 -17.29
C ILE A 24 -6.88 15.63 -17.29
N ASP A 25 -7.94 15.47 -18.09
CA ASP A 25 -9.12 16.33 -18.08
C ASP A 25 -10.34 15.49 -17.71
N THR A 26 -11.14 15.95 -16.75
CA THR A 26 -12.33 15.25 -16.28
C THR A 26 -13.39 16.22 -15.77
N HIS A 27 -14.64 15.92 -16.08
CA HIS A 27 -15.81 16.60 -15.52
C HIS A 27 -16.36 15.87 -14.27
N GLN A 28 -15.80 14.70 -13.95
CA GLN A 28 -16.24 13.86 -12.82
C GLN A 28 -15.05 13.44 -11.92
N PRO A 29 -14.38 14.40 -11.26
CA PRO A 29 -13.20 14.10 -10.46
C PRO A 29 -13.49 13.09 -9.32
N ALA A 30 -14.67 13.12 -8.73
CA ALA A 30 -15.07 12.18 -7.69
C ALA A 30 -15.07 10.73 -8.22
N ARG A 31 -15.52 10.51 -9.44
CA ARG A 31 -15.54 9.18 -10.08
C ARG A 31 -14.10 8.70 -10.36
N VAL A 32 -13.24 9.59 -10.80
CA VAL A 32 -11.82 9.26 -11.03
C VAL A 32 -11.13 8.90 -9.71
N ILE A 33 -11.41 9.62 -8.62
CA ILE A 33 -10.90 9.30 -7.28
C ILE A 33 -11.35 7.90 -6.86
N GLU A 34 -12.62 7.55 -7.05
CA GLU A 34 -13.16 6.24 -6.74
C GLU A 34 -12.43 5.11 -7.50
N ILE A 35 -12.18 5.30 -8.80
CA ILE A 35 -11.42 4.35 -9.63
C ILE A 35 -10.01 4.15 -9.08
N VAL A 36 -9.32 5.24 -8.73
CA VAL A 36 -7.96 5.20 -8.18
C VAL A 36 -7.95 4.52 -6.81
N ASP A 37 -8.88 4.89 -5.93
CA ASP A 37 -9.02 4.34 -4.58
C ASP A 37 -9.30 2.83 -4.61
N THR A 38 -10.22 2.40 -5.45
CA THR A 38 -10.56 0.97 -5.62
C THR A 38 -9.34 0.18 -6.07
N LEU A 39 -8.63 0.63 -7.10
CA LEU A 39 -7.44 -0.07 -7.59
C LEU A 39 -6.36 -0.17 -6.51
N ILE A 40 -6.05 0.93 -5.82
CA ILE A 40 -4.98 0.92 -4.80
C ILE A 40 -5.36 -0.01 -3.65
N ASN A 41 -6.61 0.01 -3.17
CA ASN A 41 -7.08 -0.90 -2.13
C ASN A 41 -6.99 -2.37 -2.57
N ASP A 42 -7.36 -2.68 -3.80
CA ASP A 42 -7.26 -4.04 -4.36
C ASP A 42 -5.81 -4.52 -4.45
N GLU A 43 -4.90 -3.63 -4.82
CA GLU A 43 -3.47 -3.93 -4.88
C GLU A 43 -2.83 -4.10 -3.49
N MET A 44 -3.31 -3.36 -2.48
CA MET A 44 -2.88 -3.56 -1.08
C MET A 44 -3.39 -4.87 -0.51
N ALA A 45 -4.62 -5.25 -0.83
CA ALA A 45 -5.22 -6.52 -0.38
C ALA A 45 -4.67 -7.75 -1.12
N ALA A 46 -3.99 -7.58 -2.25
CA ALA A 46 -3.52 -8.71 -3.08
C ALA A 46 -2.54 -9.63 -2.33
N GLU A 47 -1.64 -9.07 -1.51
CA GLU A 47 -0.71 -9.88 -0.72
C GLU A 47 -1.40 -10.59 0.45
N ASP A 48 -2.40 -9.97 1.07
CA ASP A 48 -3.18 -10.59 2.15
C ASP A 48 -3.94 -11.80 1.58
N ARG A 49 -4.65 -11.62 0.47
CA ARG A 49 -5.33 -12.71 -0.25
C ARG A 49 -4.38 -13.84 -0.65
N LEU A 50 -3.17 -13.50 -1.11
CA LEU A 50 -2.15 -14.49 -1.44
C LEU A 50 -1.70 -15.29 -0.20
N ASN A 51 -1.51 -14.62 0.92
CA ASN A 51 -1.13 -15.28 2.18
C ASN A 51 -2.23 -16.23 2.66
N ASP A 52 -3.51 -15.83 2.54
CA ASP A 52 -4.64 -16.68 2.90
C ASP A 52 -4.71 -17.92 1.99
N GLU A 53 -4.58 -17.75 0.68
CA GLU A 53 -4.51 -18.86 -0.27
C GLU A 53 -3.35 -19.84 0.04
N VAL A 54 -2.19 -19.31 0.45
CA VAL A 54 -1.07 -20.18 0.88
C VAL A 54 -1.42 -20.96 2.15
N ARG A 55 -2.12 -20.33 3.12
CA ARG A 55 -2.57 -21.01 4.34
C ARG A 55 -3.56 -22.13 4.04
N ASP A 56 -4.56 -21.86 3.19
CA ASP A 56 -5.55 -22.84 2.77
C ASP A 56 -4.88 -24.04 2.10
N LEU A 57 -3.95 -23.80 1.18
CA LEU A 57 -3.17 -24.88 0.54
C LEU A 57 -2.34 -25.68 1.54
N LEU A 58 -1.79 -25.04 2.58
CA LEU A 58 -0.98 -25.72 3.58
C LEU A 58 -1.80 -26.59 4.54
N GLU A 59 -3.08 -26.26 4.78
CA GLU A 59 -3.97 -27.12 5.56
C GLU A 59 -4.07 -28.53 4.94
N ASP A 60 -4.20 -28.60 3.62
CA ASP A 60 -4.28 -29.87 2.88
C ASP A 60 -2.98 -30.70 2.97
N TYR A 61 -1.83 -30.05 3.19
CA TYR A 61 -0.52 -30.67 3.26
C TYR A 61 0.00 -30.88 4.69
N SER A 62 -0.79 -30.58 5.72
CA SER A 62 -0.37 -30.62 7.12
C SER A 62 0.16 -32.01 7.57
N ASP A 63 -0.52 -33.08 7.19
CA ASP A 63 -0.12 -34.46 7.50
C ASP A 63 1.15 -34.88 6.74
N TYR A 64 1.28 -34.48 5.49
CA TYR A 64 2.48 -34.72 4.70
C TYR A 64 3.71 -34.04 5.32
N MET A 65 3.59 -32.73 5.66
CA MET A 65 4.68 -31.98 6.28
C MET A 65 5.13 -32.61 7.60
N ARG A 66 4.18 -33.09 8.43
CA ARG A 66 4.49 -33.77 9.69
C ARG A 66 5.24 -35.07 9.48
N LYS A 67 4.85 -35.87 8.49
CA LYS A 67 5.50 -37.15 8.17
C LYS A 67 6.92 -36.96 7.64
N GLU A 68 7.12 -35.96 6.80
CA GLU A 68 8.40 -35.66 6.15
C GLU A 68 9.31 -34.74 6.96
N GLY A 69 8.87 -34.28 8.14
CA GLY A 69 9.63 -33.35 8.99
C GLY A 69 9.88 -31.99 8.36
N ILE A 70 8.97 -31.54 7.47
CA ILE A 70 9.10 -30.25 6.76
C ILE A 70 8.51 -29.15 7.64
N SER A 71 9.29 -28.07 7.83
CA SER A 71 8.84 -26.89 8.57
C SER A 71 7.68 -26.17 7.84
N TYR A 72 6.64 -25.80 8.59
CA TYR A 72 5.52 -24.99 8.08
C TYR A 72 6.03 -23.69 7.43
N GLN A 73 6.98 -23.02 8.07
CA GLN A 73 7.52 -21.74 7.58
C GLN A 73 8.25 -21.88 6.24
N ASP A 74 8.99 -22.97 6.06
CA ASP A 74 9.74 -23.22 4.82
C ASP A 74 8.79 -23.57 3.68
N MET A 75 7.78 -24.39 3.95
CA MET A 75 6.76 -24.73 2.96
C MET A 75 5.92 -23.49 2.60
N PHE A 76 5.49 -22.69 3.60
CA PHE A 76 4.79 -21.42 3.37
C PHE A 76 5.59 -20.50 2.43
N ARG A 77 6.88 -20.30 2.74
CA ARG A 77 7.77 -19.48 1.91
C ARG A 77 7.90 -20.00 0.49
N LYS A 78 8.04 -21.30 0.33
CA LYS A 78 8.19 -21.96 -0.98
C LYS A 78 6.92 -21.82 -1.82
N ILE A 79 5.75 -22.13 -1.26
CA ILE A 79 4.46 -22.00 -1.96
C ILE A 79 4.17 -20.52 -2.28
N LYS A 80 4.37 -19.62 -1.32
CA LYS A 80 4.19 -18.18 -1.55
C LYS A 80 5.04 -17.67 -2.70
N ASN A 81 6.32 -18.05 -2.76
CA ASN A 81 7.21 -17.67 -3.86
C ASN A 81 6.72 -18.19 -5.21
N THR A 82 6.27 -19.45 -5.26
CA THR A 82 5.72 -20.06 -6.47
C THR A 82 4.47 -19.34 -6.95
N LEU A 83 3.54 -19.02 -6.04
CA LEU A 83 2.30 -18.31 -6.38
C LEU A 83 2.56 -16.86 -6.81
N VAL A 84 3.49 -16.17 -6.16
CA VAL A 84 3.93 -14.81 -6.56
C VAL A 84 4.40 -14.81 -8.02
N GLN A 85 5.25 -15.77 -8.39
CA GLN A 85 5.76 -15.89 -9.76
C GLN A 85 4.63 -16.27 -10.74
N LYS A 86 3.83 -17.29 -10.39
CA LYS A 86 2.72 -17.78 -11.24
C LYS A 86 1.68 -16.69 -11.51
N LYS A 87 1.31 -15.94 -10.49
CA LYS A 87 0.30 -14.87 -10.59
C LYS A 87 0.88 -13.53 -11.00
N LYS A 88 2.22 -13.41 -11.17
CA LYS A 88 2.93 -12.17 -11.49
C LYS A 88 2.60 -11.02 -10.52
N ILE A 89 2.50 -11.35 -9.24
CA ILE A 89 2.20 -10.36 -8.20
C ILE A 89 3.49 -9.59 -7.88
N VAL A 90 3.44 -8.27 -7.99
CA VAL A 90 4.51 -7.39 -7.49
C VAL A 90 4.32 -7.20 -5.99
N ARG A 91 5.33 -7.53 -5.19
CA ARG A 91 5.26 -7.41 -3.73
C ARG A 91 5.17 -5.95 -3.30
N ALA A 92 4.32 -5.66 -2.33
CA ALA A 92 4.13 -4.31 -1.82
C ALA A 92 5.36 -3.82 -1.06
N SER A 93 5.94 -4.66 -0.17
CA SER A 93 7.19 -4.36 0.52
C SER A 93 8.36 -5.04 -0.18
N GLY A 94 9.34 -4.26 -0.66
CA GLY A 94 10.64 -4.75 -1.12
C GLY A 94 11.58 -4.95 0.07
N ARG A 95 12.55 -5.89 -0.04
CA ARG A 95 13.72 -5.87 0.82
C ARG A 95 14.55 -4.64 0.44
N ASP A 96 14.84 -3.79 1.41
CA ASP A 96 15.83 -2.71 1.33
C ASP A 96 15.66 -1.71 0.16
N THR A 97 14.63 -0.90 0.22
CA THR A 97 14.58 0.30 -0.62
C THR A 97 15.40 1.46 -0.03
N GLY A 98 15.86 1.34 1.23
CA GLY A 98 16.68 2.36 1.90
C GLY A 98 15.98 3.70 2.15
N ASP A 99 14.78 3.87 1.64
CA ASP A 99 14.01 5.13 1.69
C ASP A 99 12.88 5.14 2.74
N GLY A 100 12.73 4.04 3.51
CA GLY A 100 11.77 3.93 4.60
C GLY A 100 10.29 3.82 4.18
N MET A 101 9.99 3.92 2.89
CA MET A 101 8.62 3.86 2.38
C MET A 101 8.00 2.48 2.55
N LYS A 102 6.74 2.41 2.95
CA LYS A 102 5.99 1.15 3.11
C LYS A 102 5.73 0.42 1.80
N LEU A 103 5.76 1.11 0.67
CA LEU A 103 5.62 0.51 -0.65
C LEU A 103 6.93 0.55 -1.43
N SER A 104 7.25 -0.57 -2.07
CA SER A 104 8.42 -0.66 -2.97
C SER A 104 8.21 0.19 -4.23
N ARG A 105 9.31 0.68 -4.80
CA ARG A 105 9.28 1.40 -6.08
C ARG A 105 8.68 0.57 -7.21
N ASP A 106 8.95 -0.73 -7.21
CA ASP A 106 8.38 -1.66 -8.20
C ASP A 106 6.86 -1.74 -8.07
N LYS A 107 6.34 -1.77 -6.82
CA LYS A 107 4.90 -1.77 -6.58
C LYS A 107 4.25 -0.46 -7.00
N ILE A 108 4.86 0.69 -6.71
CA ILE A 108 4.37 2.00 -7.16
C ILE A 108 4.33 2.06 -8.69
N THR A 109 5.38 1.56 -9.34
CA THR A 109 5.47 1.48 -10.80
C THR A 109 4.38 0.59 -11.38
N ASP A 110 4.17 -0.61 -10.82
CA ASP A 110 3.11 -1.54 -11.24
C ASP A 110 1.72 -0.92 -11.10
N ILE A 111 1.43 -0.31 -9.95
CA ILE A 111 0.16 0.41 -9.72
C ILE A 111 -0.02 1.53 -10.74
N SER A 112 1.03 2.31 -11.03
CA SER A 112 0.96 3.41 -12.00
C SER A 112 0.62 2.94 -13.41
N HIS A 113 1.17 1.80 -13.85
CA HIS A 113 0.81 1.20 -15.13
C HIS A 113 -0.67 0.76 -15.17
N LYS A 114 -1.15 0.13 -14.12
CA LYS A 114 -2.54 -0.31 -13.99
C LYS A 114 -3.50 0.87 -13.97
N LEU A 115 -3.16 1.95 -13.25
CA LEU A 115 -3.95 3.17 -13.21
C LEU A 115 -4.09 3.81 -14.60
N VAL A 116 -2.98 3.99 -15.32
CA VAL A 116 -3.04 4.55 -16.67
C VAL A 116 -3.85 3.66 -17.62
N ALA A 117 -3.72 2.34 -17.50
CA ALA A 117 -4.50 1.40 -18.31
C ALA A 117 -6.02 1.50 -18.04
N LEU A 118 -6.42 1.69 -16.78
CA LEU A 118 -7.82 1.92 -16.40
C LEU A 118 -8.31 3.30 -16.87
N MET A 119 -7.52 4.34 -16.67
CA MET A 119 -7.85 5.70 -17.10
C MET A 119 -8.12 5.77 -18.61
N ARG A 120 -7.33 5.06 -19.42
CA ARG A 120 -7.56 4.97 -20.88
C ARG A 120 -8.89 4.34 -21.26
N LYS A 121 -9.37 3.40 -20.47
CA LYS A 121 -10.64 2.70 -20.72
C LYS A 121 -11.83 3.46 -20.18
N SER A 122 -11.62 4.38 -19.26
CA SER A 122 -12.68 5.17 -18.66
C SER A 122 -13.22 6.20 -19.65
N ARG A 123 -14.55 6.42 -19.60
CA ARG A 123 -15.23 7.49 -20.32
C ARG A 123 -15.33 8.78 -19.49
N ASP A 124 -14.94 8.73 -18.24
CA ASP A 124 -15.08 9.82 -17.26
C ASP A 124 -13.93 10.82 -17.33
N LEU A 125 -12.89 10.51 -18.11
CA LEU A 125 -11.71 11.35 -18.24
C LEU A 125 -11.05 11.21 -19.62
N ARG A 126 -10.22 12.21 -19.98
CA ARG A 126 -9.37 12.23 -21.15
C ARG A 126 -7.92 12.49 -20.72
N LEU A 127 -6.97 11.72 -21.27
CA LEU A 127 -5.55 12.00 -21.09
C LEU A 127 -5.14 13.21 -21.96
N LYS A 128 -4.44 14.17 -21.35
CA LYS A 128 -3.91 15.39 -22.00
C LYS A 128 -2.46 15.22 -22.44
N LYS A 129 -1.76 14.26 -21.86
CA LYS A 129 -0.37 13.93 -22.14
C LYS A 129 -0.24 12.49 -22.66
N ASP A 130 0.95 12.17 -23.12
CA ASP A 130 1.31 10.77 -23.41
C ASP A 130 1.15 9.89 -22.16
N GLN A 131 0.85 8.62 -22.37
CA GLN A 131 0.58 7.67 -21.29
C GLN A 131 1.76 7.51 -20.32
N ASN A 132 2.99 7.56 -20.86
CA ASN A 132 4.17 7.46 -20.03
C ASN A 132 4.37 8.71 -19.17
N ASP A 133 4.06 9.88 -19.68
CA ASP A 133 4.14 11.14 -18.92
C ASP A 133 3.10 11.16 -17.80
N VAL A 134 1.85 10.73 -18.09
CA VAL A 134 0.82 10.58 -17.06
C VAL A 134 1.25 9.58 -15.98
N ARG A 135 1.85 8.47 -16.38
CA ARG A 135 2.38 7.47 -15.45
C ARG A 135 3.48 8.05 -14.56
N LEU A 136 4.40 8.81 -15.11
CA LEU A 136 5.48 9.46 -14.35
C LEU A 136 4.93 10.50 -13.38
N ASP A 137 3.93 11.29 -13.78
CA ASP A 137 3.25 12.23 -12.90
C ASP A 137 2.57 11.49 -11.72
N ILE A 138 1.94 10.34 -11.98
CA ILE A 138 1.36 9.48 -10.94
C ILE A 138 2.44 8.96 -9.99
N VAL A 139 3.55 8.40 -10.51
CA VAL A 139 4.66 7.89 -9.70
C VAL A 139 5.22 8.98 -8.80
N LYS A 140 5.43 10.17 -9.35
CA LYS A 140 5.92 11.33 -8.60
C LYS A 140 4.97 11.70 -7.46
N ALA A 141 3.67 11.86 -7.77
CA ALA A 141 2.65 12.18 -6.78
C ALA A 141 2.59 11.11 -5.68
N PHE A 142 2.61 9.84 -6.06
CA PHE A 142 2.59 8.70 -5.15
C PHE A 142 3.77 8.73 -4.18
N THR A 143 4.99 8.90 -4.71
CA THR A 143 6.23 8.91 -3.93
C THR A 143 6.24 10.07 -2.93
N GLU A 144 5.87 11.28 -3.35
CA GLU A 144 5.84 12.44 -2.47
C GLU A 144 4.85 12.28 -1.32
N ILE A 145 3.68 11.66 -1.58
CA ILE A 145 2.66 11.43 -0.54
C ILE A 145 3.11 10.32 0.43
N LEU A 146 3.75 9.27 -0.06
CA LEU A 146 4.31 8.21 0.81
C LEU A 146 5.44 8.73 1.70
N GLN A 147 6.21 9.71 1.25
CA GLN A 147 7.20 10.38 2.12
C GLN A 147 6.55 11.14 3.28
N VAL A 148 5.35 11.68 3.08
CA VAL A 148 4.57 12.28 4.18
C VAL A 148 4.15 11.22 5.18
N GLU A 149 3.70 10.06 4.69
CA GLU A 149 3.32 8.93 5.53
C GLU A 149 4.52 8.42 6.36
N GLU A 150 5.67 8.25 5.75
CA GLU A 150 6.89 7.81 6.43
C GLU A 150 7.31 8.79 7.54
N LYS A 151 7.22 10.10 7.29
CA LYS A 151 7.47 11.13 8.31
C LYS A 151 6.49 11.02 9.48
N ALA A 152 5.21 10.76 9.21
CA ALA A 152 4.18 10.60 10.23
C ALA A 152 4.43 9.32 11.07
N ASP A 153 4.79 8.21 10.41
CA ASP A 153 5.12 6.95 11.11
C ASP A 153 6.35 7.13 12.02
N ARG A 154 7.42 7.75 11.52
CA ARG A 154 8.62 8.04 12.31
C ARG A 154 8.31 8.95 13.51
N ALA A 155 7.62 10.05 13.28
CA ALA A 155 7.23 10.99 14.33
C ALA A 155 6.35 10.33 15.40
N SER A 156 5.46 9.43 15.01
CA SER A 156 4.63 8.69 15.95
C SER A 156 5.43 7.76 16.85
N ARG A 157 6.41 7.03 16.30
CA ARG A 157 7.32 6.15 17.06
C ARG A 157 8.19 6.95 18.03
N ASP A 158 8.73 8.09 17.58
CA ASP A 158 9.55 8.97 18.41
C ASP A 158 8.72 9.55 19.57
N LYS A 159 7.45 9.87 19.36
CA LYS A 159 6.55 10.28 20.43
C LYS A 159 6.34 9.17 21.46
N VAL A 160 6.12 7.92 21.05
CA VAL A 160 5.98 6.80 22.00
C VAL A 160 7.25 6.64 22.82
N ARG A 161 8.43 6.68 22.17
CA ARG A 161 9.72 6.59 22.85
C ARG A 161 10.00 7.75 23.84
N SER A 162 9.40 8.92 23.60
CA SER A 162 9.54 10.10 24.45
C SER A 162 8.63 10.08 25.69
N VAL A 163 7.73 9.12 25.81
CA VAL A 163 6.87 8.95 27.00
C VAL A 163 7.77 8.58 28.19
N LYS A 164 7.52 9.22 29.35
CA LYS A 164 8.35 9.05 30.58
C LYS A 164 8.46 7.60 31.10
N ARG A 165 7.58 6.73 30.64
CA ARG A 165 7.55 5.29 30.99
C ARG A 165 8.24 4.51 29.86
N ASP A 166 9.14 3.60 30.23
CA ASP A 166 9.77 2.70 29.26
C ASP A 166 8.75 1.72 28.71
N ILE A 167 8.39 1.89 27.44
CA ILE A 167 7.41 1.07 26.72
C ILE A 167 8.18 0.30 25.64
N PRO A 168 8.34 -1.03 25.78
CA PRO A 168 9.10 -1.82 24.83
C PRO A 168 8.46 -1.78 23.44
N GLU A 169 9.28 -1.57 22.40
CA GLU A 169 8.84 -1.64 21.01
C GLU A 169 8.33 -3.07 20.70
N GLY A 170 7.17 -3.20 20.06
CA GLY A 170 6.51 -4.47 19.80
C GLY A 170 5.58 -4.96 20.93
N SER A 171 5.43 -4.21 22.03
CA SER A 171 4.40 -4.47 23.02
C SER A 171 3.02 -3.98 22.55
N GLU A 172 1.95 -4.58 23.05
CA GLU A 172 0.57 -4.15 22.76
C GLU A 172 0.35 -2.66 23.10
N GLU A 173 0.92 -2.22 24.21
CA GLU A 173 0.85 -0.82 24.63
C GLU A 173 1.57 0.11 23.66
N PHE A 174 2.75 -0.30 23.17
CA PHE A 174 3.47 0.46 22.13
C PHE A 174 2.62 0.61 20.87
N ASP A 175 2.02 -0.49 20.41
CA ASP A 175 1.21 -0.51 19.20
C ASP A 175 -0.04 0.37 19.31
N ILE A 176 -0.70 0.38 20.47
CA ILE A 176 -1.88 1.23 20.74
C ILE A 176 -1.49 2.71 20.71
N LEU A 177 -0.41 3.08 21.40
CA LEU A 177 0.04 4.47 21.45
C LEU A 177 0.58 4.94 20.09
N GLN A 178 1.33 4.08 19.40
CA GLN A 178 1.83 4.39 18.07
C GLN A 178 0.70 4.62 17.08
N LYS A 179 -0.35 3.79 17.07
CA LYS A 179 -1.55 4.00 16.25
C LYS A 179 -2.22 5.33 16.55
N LYS A 180 -2.36 5.68 17.84
CA LYS A 180 -2.94 6.97 18.25
C LYS A 180 -2.12 8.14 17.71
N TYR A 181 -0.81 8.17 18.00
CA TYR A 181 0.06 9.26 17.56
C TYR A 181 0.20 9.32 16.04
N TYR A 182 0.21 8.18 15.37
CA TYR A 182 0.22 8.11 13.90
C TYR A 182 -1.03 8.77 13.29
N ALA A 183 -2.21 8.49 13.83
CA ALA A 183 -3.44 9.16 13.41
C ALA A 183 -3.38 10.69 13.67
N GLU A 184 -2.82 11.11 14.81
CA GLU A 184 -2.63 12.54 15.13
C GLU A 184 -1.64 13.21 14.14
N GLU A 185 -0.54 12.54 13.81
CA GLU A 185 0.43 13.08 12.84
C GLU A 185 -0.17 13.19 11.44
N LEU A 186 -0.87 12.17 10.96
CA LEU A 186 -1.52 12.20 9.65
C LEU A 186 -2.61 13.26 9.54
N LYS A 187 -3.33 13.57 10.63
CA LYS A 187 -4.30 14.69 10.66
C LYS A 187 -3.67 16.05 10.33
N LYS A 188 -2.41 16.26 10.70
CA LYS A 188 -1.69 17.51 10.37
C LYS A 188 -1.52 17.69 8.86
N TYR A 189 -1.54 16.61 8.10
CA TYR A 189 -1.47 16.59 6.64
C TYR A 189 -2.85 16.49 5.96
N GLY A 190 -3.95 16.59 6.74
CA GLY A 190 -5.31 16.57 6.22
C GLY A 190 -5.88 15.17 5.96
N VAL A 191 -5.29 14.11 6.55
CA VAL A 191 -5.86 12.76 6.52
C VAL A 191 -6.96 12.68 7.57
N GLU A 192 -8.19 12.43 7.14
CA GLU A 192 -9.34 12.27 8.03
C GLU A 192 -9.53 10.78 8.36
N PHE A 193 -9.47 10.46 9.65
CA PHE A 193 -9.87 9.15 10.16
C PHE A 193 -11.34 9.22 10.56
N GLY A 194 -12.16 8.30 10.04
CA GLY A 194 -13.54 8.13 10.48
C GLY A 194 -13.62 7.93 12.01
N ARG A 195 -14.69 8.46 12.60
CA ARG A 195 -15.02 8.22 14.03
C ARG A 195 -15.57 6.83 14.22
#